data_e0980734d32a3a967a914483d6acffe1
#
_entry.id   e0980734d32a3a967a914483d6acffe1
#
_cell.length_a   1.000
_cell.length_b   1.000
_cell.length_c   1.000
_cell.angle_alpha   90.00
_cell.angle_beta   90.00
_cell.angle_gamma   90.00
#
_symmetry.space_group_name_H-M   'P 1'
#
loop_
_entity.id
_entity.type
_entity.pdbx_description
1 polymer ?
#
loop_
_entity_poly.entity_id
_entity_poly.type
_entity_poly.pdbx_seq_one_letter_code
_entity_poly.pdbx_strand_id
1 'polypeptide(L)'
;MHSKRKSINNYKLHMMMKKIMPFAALLLMTACSNNDKSFDATGTFEATEVIVSAEQTGKLLHFDVEEGGKVVAGTEVGCIDTVQLYLKARQIGAVKMVYQAQKPNTNTQIAALRQQVVKAQEEVNRYAELVKDGAANRKILDDSRSQLLVLQRQLAAQSATLGTSTRSLNAQMGTTDVEKLQVVDQLRKCHISSPINGVVLEKYAQQGEFAIVGKPLFKVADVDKLFLRAYITSQQLQKVRLGQRVTVYADYGGKQRKSYPGTVVWIASKSEFTPKTILTDDERADLVYAIKVAVKNDGNIKIGMYGEVNFR
;
A
#
# COMPACT_ATOMS: atom_id res chain seq x y z
N MET A 1 97.33 2.34 -44.49
CA MET A 1 96.63 1.05 -44.20
C MET A 1 95.52 1.17 -43.17
N HIS A 2 94.98 2.38 -42.85
CA HIS A 2 93.96 2.60 -41.75
C HIS A 2 92.51 2.92 -42.22
N SER A 3 92.36 3.15 -43.55
CA SER A 3 90.99 3.60 -44.04
C SER A 3 90.01 2.45 -44.39
N LYS A 4 90.49 1.25 -44.71
CA LYS A 4 89.62 0.10 -45.13
C LYS A 4 88.96 -0.67 -43.97
N ARG A 5 89.44 -0.57 -42.72
CA ARG A 5 88.85 -1.29 -41.56
C ARG A 5 87.57 -0.60 -40.97
N LYS A 6 87.39 0.70 -41.14
CA LYS A 6 86.22 1.41 -40.65
C LYS A 6 84.94 1.19 -41.51
N SER A 7 85.15 0.94 -42.82
CA SER A 7 84.06 0.73 -43.76
C SER A 7 83.31 -0.62 -43.56
N ILE A 8 84.01 -1.67 -43.21
CA ILE A 8 83.52 -3.04 -43.08
C ILE A 8 82.67 -3.20 -41.77
N ASN A 9 83.06 -2.49 -40.71
CA ASN A 9 82.27 -2.53 -39.45
C ASN A 9 80.91 -1.80 -39.54
N ASN A 10 80.87 -0.73 -40.30
CA ASN A 10 79.53 -0.03 -40.48
C ASN A 10 78.55 -0.82 -41.34
N TYR A 11 78.98 -1.57 -42.32
CA TYR A 11 78.08 -2.44 -43.11
C TYR A 11 77.54 -3.63 -42.32
N LYS A 12 78.37 -4.24 -41.45
CA LYS A 12 77.87 -5.32 -40.56
C LYS A 12 76.91 -4.82 -39.52
N LEU A 13 77.10 -3.63 -38.98
CA LEU A 13 76.20 -3.01 -38.01
C LEU A 13 74.83 -2.62 -38.66
N HIS A 14 74.86 -2.10 -39.88
CA HIS A 14 73.66 -1.74 -40.64
C HIS A 14 72.90 -2.96 -41.13
N MET A 15 73.53 -4.06 -41.42
CA MET A 15 72.91 -5.32 -41.84
C MET A 15 72.33 -6.10 -40.64
N MET A 16 72.92 -6.00 -39.46
CA MET A 16 72.30 -6.51 -38.21
C MET A 16 71.11 -5.67 -37.74
N MET A 17 71.16 -4.35 -37.87
CA MET A 17 70.01 -3.47 -37.54
C MET A 17 68.83 -3.71 -38.49
N LYS A 18 69.05 -4.01 -39.79
CA LYS A 18 67.95 -4.33 -40.72
C LYS A 18 67.28 -5.69 -40.46
N LYS A 19 67.95 -6.66 -39.83
CA LYS A 19 67.40 -7.97 -39.46
C LYS A 19 66.65 -7.97 -38.09
N ILE A 20 67.00 -7.04 -37.18
CA ILE A 20 66.39 -6.92 -35.82
C ILE A 20 65.13 -6.05 -35.87
N MET A 21 65.01 -5.09 -36.80
CA MET A 21 63.91 -4.17 -36.94
C MET A 21 62.52 -4.83 -37.23
N PRO A 22 62.39 -5.89 -38.07
CA PRO A 22 61.10 -6.55 -38.26
C PRO A 22 60.69 -7.43 -37.08
N PHE A 23 61.66 -7.91 -36.25
CA PHE A 23 61.33 -8.72 -35.07
C PHE A 23 60.92 -7.88 -33.86
N ALA A 24 61.44 -6.66 -33.70
CA ALA A 24 60.97 -5.69 -32.70
C ALA A 24 59.58 -5.10 -33.04
N ALA A 25 59.24 -4.96 -34.34
CA ALA A 25 57.88 -4.50 -34.76
C ALA A 25 56.81 -5.57 -34.59
N LEU A 26 57.19 -6.88 -34.61
CA LEU A 26 56.23 -7.98 -34.38
C LEU A 26 55.91 -8.19 -32.90
N LEU A 27 56.76 -7.74 -31.96
CA LEU A 27 56.54 -7.83 -30.50
C LEU A 27 55.66 -6.69 -29.96
N LEU A 28 55.45 -5.61 -30.72
CA LEU A 28 54.63 -4.48 -30.33
C LEU A 28 53.12 -4.64 -30.71
N MET A 29 52.75 -5.68 -31.46
CA MET A 29 51.36 -5.94 -31.84
C MET A 29 50.59 -6.86 -30.87
N THR A 30 51.21 -7.35 -29.81
CA THR A 30 50.54 -8.23 -28.84
C THR A 30 50.07 -7.52 -27.56
N ALA A 31 50.14 -6.17 -27.49
CA ALA A 31 49.87 -5.40 -26.26
C ALA A 31 48.52 -4.65 -26.28
N CYS A 32 47.59 -4.98 -27.18
CA CYS A 32 46.19 -4.45 -27.12
C CYS A 32 45.19 -5.59 -27.08
N SER A 33 45.29 -6.46 -26.08
CA SER A 33 44.14 -7.22 -25.64
C SER A 33 43.50 -6.43 -24.49
N ASN A 34 42.77 -5.39 -24.82
CA ASN A 34 41.78 -4.83 -23.93
C ASN A 34 40.73 -5.93 -23.69
N ASN A 35 40.88 -6.61 -22.58
CA ASN A 35 39.86 -7.54 -22.09
C ASN A 35 38.72 -6.70 -21.52
N ASP A 36 38.07 -5.87 -22.35
CA ASP A 36 36.84 -5.23 -22.03
C ASP A 36 35.81 -6.34 -21.83
N LYS A 37 35.50 -6.63 -20.56
CA LYS A 37 34.39 -7.53 -20.20
C LYS A 37 33.17 -6.94 -20.84
N SER A 38 32.73 -7.47 -21.99
CA SER A 38 31.47 -7.09 -22.61
C SER A 38 30.35 -7.58 -21.70
N PHE A 39 29.56 -6.67 -21.13
CA PHE A 39 28.36 -6.98 -20.42
C PHE A 39 27.20 -7.16 -21.40
N ASP A 40 26.25 -8.04 -21.05
CA ASP A 40 25.15 -8.34 -21.95
C ASP A 40 24.11 -7.19 -21.97
N ALA A 41 23.90 -6.51 -20.83
CA ALA A 41 23.04 -5.33 -20.75
C ALA A 41 23.46 -4.39 -19.65
N THR A 42 23.06 -3.12 -19.76
CA THR A 42 23.34 -2.05 -18.80
C THR A 42 22.06 -1.35 -18.38
N GLY A 43 22.06 -0.74 -17.21
CA GLY A 43 20.90 -0.02 -16.70
C GLY A 43 21.17 0.73 -15.41
N THR A 44 20.12 1.07 -14.70
CA THR A 44 20.18 1.79 -13.41
C THR A 44 19.42 1.04 -12.31
N PHE A 45 19.89 1.16 -11.08
CA PHE A 45 19.21 0.59 -9.91
C PHE A 45 18.03 1.45 -9.49
N GLU A 46 16.88 0.80 -9.35
CA GLU A 46 15.61 1.36 -8.88
C GLU A 46 15.18 0.66 -7.59
N ALA A 47 14.39 1.33 -6.75
CA ALA A 47 13.71 0.74 -5.60
C ALA A 47 12.19 0.74 -5.79
N THR A 48 11.48 0.01 -4.93
CA THR A 48 10.05 0.24 -4.74
C THR A 48 9.88 1.46 -3.86
N GLU A 49 9.33 2.53 -4.42
CA GLU A 49 9.09 3.80 -3.73
C GLU A 49 7.61 4.01 -3.49
N VAL A 50 7.27 4.55 -2.33
CA VAL A 50 5.90 4.93 -1.97
C VAL A 50 5.90 6.34 -1.44
N ILE A 51 5.02 7.20 -2.00
CA ILE A 51 4.75 8.52 -1.46
C ILE A 51 3.61 8.39 -0.46
N VAL A 52 3.89 8.71 0.80
CA VAL A 52 2.89 8.77 1.86
C VAL A 52 2.30 10.15 1.88
N SER A 53 0.99 10.24 1.72
CA SER A 53 0.23 11.48 1.68
C SER A 53 -0.74 11.58 2.86
N ALA A 54 -1.12 12.80 3.23
CA ALA A 54 -2.12 13.05 4.26
C ALA A 54 -3.49 12.50 3.83
N GLU A 55 -4.13 11.71 4.70
CA GLU A 55 -5.49 11.18 4.50
C GLU A 55 -6.57 12.04 5.19
N GLN A 56 -6.14 13.00 6.02
CA GLN A 56 -7.00 13.96 6.71
C GLN A 56 -6.44 15.37 6.62
N THR A 57 -7.32 16.36 6.82
CA THR A 57 -6.98 17.77 6.83
C THR A 57 -6.81 18.26 8.27
N GLY A 58 -5.70 18.93 8.56
CA GLY A 58 -5.41 19.51 9.86
C GLY A 58 -3.94 19.87 10.05
N LYS A 59 -3.60 20.38 11.22
CA LYS A 59 -2.22 20.72 11.59
C LYS A 59 -1.44 19.47 11.97
N LEU A 60 -0.22 19.32 11.48
CA LEU A 60 0.71 18.27 11.91
C LEU A 60 1.19 18.57 13.35
N LEU A 61 0.70 17.81 14.32
CA LEU A 61 1.05 17.98 15.74
C LEU A 61 2.46 17.47 16.05
N HIS A 62 2.78 16.30 15.53
CA HIS A 62 4.14 15.75 15.52
C HIS A 62 4.40 15.04 14.19
N PHE A 63 5.67 14.98 13.79
CA PHE A 63 6.08 14.35 12.55
C PHE A 63 7.55 13.94 12.64
N ASP A 64 7.78 12.69 13.11
CA ASP A 64 9.08 12.14 13.47
C ASP A 64 9.73 11.41 12.28
N VAL A 65 9.75 12.10 11.14
CA VAL A 65 10.34 11.60 9.89
C VAL A 65 11.58 12.43 9.58
N GLU A 66 12.71 11.73 9.31
CA GLU A 66 13.95 12.35 8.86
C GLU A 66 14.47 11.69 7.60
N GLU A 67 15.03 12.46 6.67
CA GLU A 67 15.65 11.94 5.46
C GLU A 67 16.83 11.02 5.81
N GLY A 68 16.88 9.86 5.18
CA GLY A 68 17.84 8.79 5.51
C GLY A 68 17.44 7.94 6.73
N GLY A 69 16.40 8.32 7.47
CA GLY A 69 15.86 7.56 8.59
C GLY A 69 15.19 6.26 8.15
N LYS A 70 15.31 5.21 8.96
CA LYS A 70 14.63 3.93 8.73
C LYS A 70 13.22 3.97 9.32
N VAL A 71 12.27 3.46 8.58
CA VAL A 71 10.87 3.31 9.01
C VAL A 71 10.42 1.86 8.84
N VAL A 72 9.51 1.44 9.73
CA VAL A 72 8.92 0.09 9.71
C VAL A 72 7.45 0.20 9.30
N ALA A 73 6.99 -0.73 8.49
CA ALA A 73 5.59 -0.79 8.05
C ALA A 73 4.63 -0.82 9.24
N GLY A 74 3.58 0.03 9.20
CA GLY A 74 2.57 0.15 10.24
C GLY A 74 2.99 0.95 11.47
N THR A 75 4.26 1.37 11.59
CA THR A 75 4.69 2.24 12.68
C THR A 75 4.22 3.67 12.44
N GLU A 76 3.60 4.27 13.45
CA GLU A 76 3.21 5.68 13.42
C GLU A 76 4.45 6.56 13.41
N VAL A 77 4.48 7.50 12.49
CA VAL A 77 5.57 8.47 12.29
C VAL A 77 5.10 9.92 12.41
N GLY A 78 3.80 10.12 12.63
CA GLY A 78 3.24 11.46 12.79
C GLY A 78 1.74 11.44 13.04
N CYS A 79 1.21 12.58 13.48
CA CYS A 79 -0.21 12.74 13.74
C CYS A 79 -0.72 14.12 13.34
N ILE A 80 -1.87 14.14 12.67
CA ILE A 80 -2.67 15.33 12.36
C ILE A 80 -3.59 15.60 13.54
N ASP A 81 -3.95 16.86 13.80
CA ASP A 81 -4.84 17.28 14.89
C ASP A 81 -6.18 16.53 14.85
N THR A 82 -6.49 15.83 15.94
CA THR A 82 -7.66 14.97 16.11
C THR A 82 -8.77 15.59 16.95
N VAL A 83 -8.54 16.76 17.57
CA VAL A 83 -9.46 17.34 18.59
C VAL A 83 -10.87 17.48 18.08
N GLN A 84 -11.06 18.02 16.88
CA GLN A 84 -12.41 18.23 16.34
C GLN A 84 -13.12 16.90 16.04
N LEU A 85 -12.41 15.92 15.50
CA LEU A 85 -12.97 14.59 15.23
C LEU A 85 -13.30 13.84 16.53
N TYR A 86 -12.47 13.95 17.55
CA TYR A 86 -12.72 13.37 18.86
C TYR A 86 -13.97 13.96 19.50
N LEU A 87 -14.14 15.30 19.47
CA LEU A 87 -15.34 15.98 19.97
C LEU A 87 -16.60 15.56 19.21
N LYS A 88 -16.50 15.43 17.89
CA LYS A 88 -17.60 14.93 17.04
C LYS A 88 -17.98 13.50 17.41
N ALA A 89 -17.01 12.60 17.63
CA ALA A 89 -17.29 11.23 18.07
C ALA A 89 -18.02 11.20 19.42
N ARG A 90 -17.64 12.07 20.35
CA ARG A 90 -18.31 12.23 21.65
C ARG A 90 -19.74 12.76 21.51
N GLN A 91 -19.95 13.76 20.64
CA GLN A 91 -21.28 14.30 20.35
C GLN A 91 -22.22 13.23 19.82
N ILE A 92 -21.76 12.42 18.84
CA ILE A 92 -22.51 11.29 18.30
C ILE A 92 -22.87 10.29 19.39
N GLY A 93 -21.92 9.98 20.28
CA GLY A 93 -22.17 9.11 21.44
C GLY A 93 -23.25 9.66 22.38
N ALA A 94 -23.27 10.97 22.62
CA ALA A 94 -24.28 11.62 23.43
C ALA A 94 -25.69 11.55 22.78
N VAL A 95 -25.79 11.75 21.47
CA VAL A 95 -27.03 11.60 20.71
C VAL A 95 -27.60 10.17 20.85
N LYS A 96 -26.74 9.15 20.76
CA LYS A 96 -27.16 7.75 20.98
C LYS A 96 -27.74 7.54 22.38
N MET A 97 -27.11 8.13 23.40
CA MET A 97 -27.66 8.05 24.79
C MET A 97 -29.02 8.69 24.92
N VAL A 98 -29.31 9.79 24.22
CA VAL A 98 -30.64 10.40 24.17
C VAL A 98 -31.67 9.42 23.60
N TYR A 99 -31.41 8.80 22.46
CA TYR A 99 -32.30 7.79 21.87
C TYR A 99 -32.52 6.59 22.81
N GLN A 100 -31.47 6.16 23.50
CA GLN A 100 -31.56 5.07 24.46
C GLN A 100 -32.44 5.43 25.66
N ALA A 101 -32.37 6.67 26.16
CA ALA A 101 -33.20 7.17 27.25
C ALA A 101 -34.67 7.35 26.84
N GLN A 102 -34.92 7.67 25.57
CA GLN A 102 -36.31 7.80 25.03
C GLN A 102 -36.99 6.46 24.80
N LYS A 103 -36.26 5.34 24.86
CA LYS A 103 -36.78 4.01 24.60
C LYS A 103 -37.83 3.66 25.68
N PRO A 104 -39.10 3.39 25.31
CA PRO A 104 -40.15 3.11 26.27
C PRO A 104 -39.93 1.77 26.98
N ASN A 105 -40.21 1.75 28.30
CA ASN A 105 -40.32 0.49 29.01
C ASN A 105 -41.71 -0.12 28.71
N THR A 106 -41.75 -0.92 27.63
CA THR A 106 -42.99 -1.53 27.15
C THR A 106 -43.68 -2.35 28.22
N ASN A 107 -42.95 -3.14 28.99
CA ASN A 107 -43.57 -4.00 30.02
C ASN A 107 -44.29 -3.19 31.09
N THR A 108 -43.67 -2.12 31.57
CA THR A 108 -44.31 -1.25 32.59
C THR A 108 -45.53 -0.54 32.03
N GLN A 109 -45.45 -0.02 30.78
CA GLN A 109 -46.53 0.74 30.19
C GLN A 109 -47.78 -0.10 29.86
N ILE A 110 -47.65 -1.40 29.57
CA ILE A 110 -48.79 -2.29 29.29
C ILE A 110 -49.21 -3.13 30.50
N ALA A 111 -48.52 -3.08 31.64
CA ALA A 111 -48.78 -3.91 32.81
C ALA A 111 -50.21 -3.77 33.34
N ALA A 112 -50.68 -2.53 33.48
CA ALA A 112 -52.05 -2.26 33.97
C ALA A 112 -53.12 -2.82 33.01
N LEU A 113 -52.94 -2.60 31.69
CA LEU A 113 -53.86 -3.10 30.66
C LEU A 113 -53.85 -4.62 30.58
N ARG A 114 -52.71 -5.24 30.75
CA ARG A 114 -52.56 -6.72 30.81
C ARG A 114 -53.32 -7.28 32.01
N GLN A 115 -53.27 -6.61 33.20
CA GLN A 115 -54.00 -7.04 34.38
C GLN A 115 -55.49 -6.87 34.19
N GLN A 116 -55.98 -5.83 33.50
CA GLN A 116 -57.36 -5.65 33.14
C GLN A 116 -57.92 -6.79 32.25
N VAL A 117 -57.09 -7.23 31.25
CA VAL A 117 -57.43 -8.38 30.39
C VAL A 117 -57.52 -9.66 31.20
N VAL A 118 -56.60 -9.90 32.13
CA VAL A 118 -56.62 -11.09 33.02
C VAL A 118 -57.93 -11.09 33.85
N LYS A 119 -58.25 -9.96 34.49
CA LYS A 119 -59.50 -9.82 35.29
C LYS A 119 -60.77 -10.03 34.46
N ALA A 120 -60.85 -9.44 33.27
CA ALA A 120 -62.00 -9.63 32.37
C ALA A 120 -62.12 -11.10 31.89
N GLN A 121 -60.98 -11.81 31.69
CA GLN A 121 -60.98 -13.24 31.35
C GLN A 121 -61.53 -14.09 32.49
N GLU A 122 -61.17 -13.80 33.75
CA GLU A 122 -61.74 -14.44 34.95
C GLU A 122 -63.20 -14.23 35.06
N GLU A 123 -63.75 -13.03 34.77
CA GLU A 123 -65.17 -12.73 34.77
C GLU A 123 -65.96 -13.54 33.71
N VAL A 124 -65.38 -13.62 32.47
CA VAL A 124 -65.97 -14.45 31.40
C VAL A 124 -66.05 -15.89 31.85
N ASN A 125 -65.03 -16.44 32.45
CA ASN A 125 -65.02 -17.83 32.95
C ASN A 125 -66.08 -18.04 34.03
N ARG A 126 -66.17 -17.14 35.00
CA ARG A 126 -67.21 -17.17 36.07
C ARG A 126 -68.64 -17.12 35.51
N TYR A 127 -68.93 -16.19 34.61
CA TYR A 127 -70.30 -16.11 34.01
C TYR A 127 -70.60 -17.30 33.09
N ALA A 128 -69.60 -17.89 32.43
CA ALA A 128 -69.80 -19.07 31.64
C ALA A 128 -70.26 -20.28 32.48
N GLU A 129 -69.69 -20.47 33.68
CA GLU A 129 -70.17 -21.51 34.63
C GLU A 129 -71.56 -21.21 35.19
N LEU A 130 -71.80 -19.97 35.61
CA LEU A 130 -73.13 -19.58 36.12
C LEU A 130 -74.26 -19.75 35.09
N VAL A 131 -73.99 -19.44 33.81
CA VAL A 131 -74.95 -19.64 32.73
C VAL A 131 -75.20 -21.13 32.45
N LYS A 132 -74.11 -21.94 32.53
CA LYS A 132 -74.17 -23.40 32.39
C LYS A 132 -75.05 -24.03 33.47
N ASP A 133 -74.95 -23.51 34.70
CA ASP A 133 -75.73 -23.97 35.84
C ASP A 133 -77.17 -23.35 35.95
N GLY A 134 -77.58 -22.54 34.93
CA GLY A 134 -78.86 -21.85 34.89
C GLY A 134 -78.99 -20.68 35.88
N ALA A 135 -77.90 -20.25 36.54
CA ALA A 135 -77.90 -19.23 37.58
C ALA A 135 -77.66 -17.79 37.03
N ALA A 136 -77.41 -17.63 35.73
CA ALA A 136 -77.21 -16.32 35.08
C ALA A 136 -77.79 -16.27 33.66
N ASN A 137 -78.06 -15.04 33.18
CA ASN A 137 -78.61 -14.80 31.85
C ASN A 137 -77.44 -14.81 30.79
N ARG A 138 -77.71 -15.42 29.64
CA ARG A 138 -76.70 -15.47 28.49
C ARG A 138 -76.22 -14.08 28.08
N LYS A 139 -77.12 -13.06 28.17
CA LYS A 139 -76.74 -11.68 27.82
C LYS A 139 -75.54 -11.19 28.63
N ILE A 140 -75.46 -11.48 29.93
CA ILE A 140 -74.37 -11.07 30.81
C ILE A 140 -73.04 -11.71 30.35
N LEU A 141 -73.05 -12.99 29.93
CA LEU A 141 -71.90 -13.66 29.38
C LEU A 141 -71.43 -13.02 28.05
N ASP A 142 -72.35 -12.70 27.14
CA ASP A 142 -72.07 -12.07 25.87
C ASP A 142 -71.52 -10.65 26.06
N ASP A 143 -72.03 -9.86 27.01
CA ASP A 143 -71.49 -8.55 27.38
C ASP A 143 -70.07 -8.67 27.95
N SER A 144 -69.85 -9.64 28.85
CA SER A 144 -68.50 -9.89 29.40
C SER A 144 -67.48 -10.32 28.34
N ARG A 145 -67.85 -11.17 27.36
CA ARG A 145 -67.05 -11.54 26.25
C ARG A 145 -66.67 -10.34 25.36
N SER A 146 -67.63 -9.49 25.07
CA SER A 146 -67.47 -8.26 24.33
C SER A 146 -66.47 -7.32 25.00
N GLN A 147 -66.61 -7.13 26.34
CA GLN A 147 -65.71 -6.33 27.15
C GLN A 147 -64.25 -6.90 27.11
N LEU A 148 -64.08 -8.21 27.26
CA LEU A 148 -62.78 -8.87 27.15
C LEU A 148 -62.15 -8.62 25.78
N LEU A 149 -62.90 -8.77 24.68
CA LEU A 149 -62.47 -8.53 23.34
C LEU A 149 -61.98 -7.08 23.16
N VAL A 150 -62.67 -6.09 23.67
CA VAL A 150 -62.26 -4.68 23.64
C VAL A 150 -60.91 -4.48 24.34
N LEU A 151 -60.74 -5.00 25.57
CA LEU A 151 -59.50 -4.89 26.32
C LEU A 151 -58.32 -5.60 25.64
N GLN A 152 -58.56 -6.78 25.04
CA GLN A 152 -57.54 -7.49 24.26
C GLN A 152 -57.12 -6.67 23.04
N ARG A 153 -58.04 -6.05 22.31
CA ARG A 153 -57.77 -5.17 21.16
C ARG A 153 -56.99 -3.92 21.58
N GLN A 154 -57.31 -3.32 22.72
CA GLN A 154 -56.57 -2.18 23.27
C GLN A 154 -55.16 -2.56 23.64
N LEU A 155 -54.96 -3.73 24.29
CA LEU A 155 -53.62 -4.24 24.65
C LEU A 155 -52.80 -4.48 23.39
N ALA A 156 -53.36 -5.10 22.36
CA ALA A 156 -52.70 -5.37 21.10
C ALA A 156 -52.28 -4.06 20.40
N ALA A 157 -53.17 -3.07 20.32
CA ALA A 157 -52.89 -1.77 19.71
C ALA A 157 -51.78 -1.02 20.45
N GLN A 158 -51.87 -0.95 21.80
CA GLN A 158 -50.81 -0.29 22.61
C GLN A 158 -49.49 -1.00 22.48
N SER A 159 -49.43 -2.34 22.49
CA SER A 159 -48.22 -3.13 22.30
C SER A 159 -47.60 -2.90 20.93
N ALA A 160 -48.43 -2.82 19.86
CA ALA A 160 -48.00 -2.54 18.51
C ALA A 160 -47.36 -1.13 18.39
N THR A 161 -47.99 -0.12 18.98
CA THR A 161 -47.46 1.27 19.00
C THR A 161 -46.12 1.36 19.69
N LEU A 162 -45.97 0.78 20.89
CA LEU A 162 -44.74 0.76 21.64
C LEU A 162 -43.65 -0.05 20.92
N GLY A 163 -44.01 -1.17 20.30
CA GLY A 163 -43.10 -1.97 19.48
C GLY A 163 -42.59 -1.22 18.27
N THR A 164 -43.45 -0.44 17.61
CA THR A 164 -43.04 0.40 16.47
C THR A 164 -42.13 1.54 16.92
N SER A 165 -42.43 2.22 18.02
CA SER A 165 -41.59 3.25 18.60
C SER A 165 -40.19 2.70 18.97
N THR A 166 -40.14 1.53 19.62
CA THR A 166 -38.89 0.87 19.99
C THR A 166 -38.06 0.50 18.75
N ARG A 167 -38.70 -0.01 17.69
CA ARG A 167 -38.01 -0.33 16.42
C ARG A 167 -37.45 0.92 15.76
N SER A 168 -38.21 2.02 15.73
CA SER A 168 -37.75 3.30 15.18
C SER A 168 -36.52 3.83 15.92
N LEU A 169 -36.54 3.83 17.28
CA LEU A 169 -35.41 4.26 18.09
C LEU A 169 -34.20 3.36 17.92
N ASN A 170 -34.39 2.03 17.80
CA ASN A 170 -33.32 1.12 17.54
C ASN A 170 -32.66 1.39 16.15
N ALA A 171 -33.45 1.71 15.14
CA ALA A 171 -32.97 2.08 13.82
C ALA A 171 -32.15 3.38 13.86
N GLN A 172 -32.64 4.40 14.59
CA GLN A 172 -31.90 5.66 14.80
C GLN A 172 -30.56 5.45 15.54
N MET A 173 -30.55 4.59 16.57
CA MET A 173 -29.30 4.22 17.25
C MET A 173 -28.34 3.51 16.30
N GLY A 174 -28.83 2.62 15.43
CA GLY A 174 -28.03 1.96 14.41
C GLY A 174 -27.40 2.95 13.43
N THR A 175 -28.14 3.97 12.98
CA THR A 175 -27.59 5.05 12.13
C THR A 175 -26.47 5.79 12.86
N THR A 176 -26.71 6.14 14.14
CA THR A 176 -25.70 6.83 14.97
C THR A 176 -24.43 5.99 15.17
N ASP A 177 -24.55 4.66 15.25
CA ASP A 177 -23.40 3.76 15.33
C ASP A 177 -22.56 3.80 14.05
N VAL A 178 -23.19 3.82 12.89
CA VAL A 178 -22.50 3.95 11.60
C VAL A 178 -21.80 5.31 11.48
N GLU A 179 -22.46 6.40 11.85
CA GLU A 179 -21.86 7.74 11.89
C GLU A 179 -20.61 7.78 12.80
N LYS A 180 -20.70 7.14 13.97
CA LYS A 180 -19.54 7.02 14.88
C LYS A 180 -18.39 6.26 14.25
N LEU A 181 -18.67 5.14 13.57
CA LEU A 181 -17.64 4.36 12.88
C LEU A 181 -16.94 5.17 11.79
N GLN A 182 -17.66 6.02 11.04
CA GLN A 182 -17.07 6.92 10.05
C GLN A 182 -16.09 7.91 10.71
N VAL A 183 -16.46 8.49 11.85
CA VAL A 183 -15.55 9.41 12.57
C VAL A 183 -14.35 8.68 13.16
N VAL A 184 -14.52 7.45 13.63
CA VAL A 184 -13.41 6.60 14.12
C VAL A 184 -12.43 6.27 12.98
N ASP A 185 -12.93 6.00 11.77
CA ASP A 185 -12.07 5.81 10.60
C ASP A 185 -11.28 7.09 10.24
N GLN A 186 -11.94 8.25 10.30
CA GLN A 186 -11.28 9.55 10.11
C GLN A 186 -10.21 9.81 11.17
N LEU A 187 -10.47 9.47 12.44
CA LEU A 187 -9.48 9.56 13.53
C LEU A 187 -8.26 8.67 13.24
N ARG A 188 -8.49 7.43 12.80
CA ARG A 188 -7.41 6.52 12.44
C ARG A 188 -6.53 7.11 11.31
N LYS A 189 -7.14 7.75 10.31
CA LYS A 189 -6.46 8.40 9.19
C LYS A 189 -5.68 9.67 9.56
N CYS A 190 -5.87 10.18 10.78
CA CYS A 190 -5.00 11.24 11.31
C CYS A 190 -3.63 10.73 11.74
N HIS A 191 -3.49 9.43 12.04
CA HIS A 191 -2.24 8.80 12.40
C HIS A 191 -1.49 8.38 11.13
N ILE A 192 -0.35 9.01 10.90
CA ILE A 192 0.48 8.82 9.72
C ILE A 192 1.44 7.66 9.98
N SER A 193 1.42 6.63 9.13
CA SER A 193 2.30 5.48 9.23
C SER A 193 2.96 5.15 7.89
N SER A 194 4.11 4.45 7.94
CA SER A 194 4.72 3.94 6.71
C SER A 194 3.99 2.69 6.22
N PRO A 195 3.66 2.59 4.92
CA PRO A 195 3.06 1.39 4.35
C PRO A 195 4.06 0.24 4.11
N ILE A 196 5.36 0.55 4.06
CA ILE A 196 6.44 -0.40 3.81
C ILE A 196 7.60 -0.22 4.78
N ASN A 197 8.40 -1.26 4.96
CA ASN A 197 9.71 -1.13 5.59
C ASN A 197 10.66 -0.45 4.60
N GLY A 198 11.47 0.50 5.05
CA GLY A 198 12.39 1.16 4.15
C GLY A 198 13.12 2.34 4.78
N VAL A 199 13.69 3.16 3.91
CA VAL A 199 14.40 4.39 4.25
C VAL A 199 13.65 5.57 3.65
N VAL A 200 13.50 6.63 4.41
CA VAL A 200 12.91 7.88 3.93
C VAL A 200 13.87 8.53 2.95
N LEU A 201 13.42 8.75 1.72
CA LEU A 201 14.21 9.41 0.67
C LEU A 201 14.05 10.92 0.72
N GLU A 202 12.83 11.40 0.92
CA GLU A 202 12.48 12.82 0.86
C GLU A 202 11.40 13.13 1.90
N LYS A 203 11.50 14.28 2.53
CA LYS A 203 10.52 14.82 3.48
C LYS A 203 9.88 16.07 2.90
N TYR A 204 8.56 16.05 2.67
CA TYR A 204 7.82 17.13 2.01
C TYR A 204 7.07 18.05 2.98
N ALA A 205 6.96 17.68 4.25
CA ALA A 205 6.24 18.45 5.25
C ALA A 205 7.00 18.52 6.57
N GLN A 206 6.74 19.57 7.36
CA GLN A 206 7.34 19.78 8.66
C GLN A 206 6.27 19.76 9.76
N GLN A 207 6.68 19.40 10.97
CA GLN A 207 5.84 19.55 12.15
C GLN A 207 5.34 20.99 12.29
N GLY A 208 4.06 21.16 12.59
CA GLY A 208 3.41 22.47 12.71
C GLY A 208 2.78 22.98 11.42
N GLU A 209 3.11 22.41 10.26
CA GLU A 209 2.44 22.77 9.00
C GLU A 209 1.00 22.27 8.94
N PHE A 210 0.22 22.89 8.08
CA PHE A 210 -1.14 22.47 7.77
C PHE A 210 -1.14 21.51 6.59
N ALA A 211 -1.65 20.31 6.79
CA ALA A 211 -1.84 19.30 5.77
C ALA A 211 -3.28 19.31 5.26
N ILE A 212 -3.45 19.11 3.96
CA ILE A 212 -4.74 18.84 3.31
C ILE A 212 -4.73 17.42 2.77
N VAL A 213 -5.89 16.81 2.60
CA VAL A 213 -6.02 15.48 2.01
C VAL A 213 -5.31 15.42 0.66
N GLY A 214 -4.44 14.41 0.47
CA GLY A 214 -3.64 14.22 -0.74
C GLY A 214 -2.30 14.95 -0.74
N LYS A 215 -2.00 15.85 0.21
CA LYS A 215 -0.66 16.49 0.30
C LYS A 215 0.39 15.43 0.58
N PRO A 216 1.45 15.29 -0.25
CA PRO A 216 2.60 14.45 0.06
C PRO A 216 3.26 14.87 1.38
N LEU A 217 3.60 13.90 2.22
CA LEU A 217 4.27 14.13 3.50
C LEU A 217 5.71 13.66 3.47
N PHE A 218 5.96 12.46 2.96
CA PHE A 218 7.30 11.92 2.78
C PHE A 218 7.30 10.80 1.73
N LYS A 219 8.48 10.48 1.22
CA LYS A 219 8.72 9.36 0.31
C LYS A 219 9.58 8.31 1.01
N VAL A 220 9.16 7.05 0.97
CA VAL A 220 9.89 5.91 1.53
C VAL A 220 10.22 4.91 0.43
N ALA A 221 11.40 4.29 0.51
CA ALA A 221 11.84 3.26 -0.44
C ALA A 221 12.34 2.01 0.29
N ASP A 222 11.99 0.85 -0.25
CA ASP A 222 12.63 -0.42 0.14
C ASP A 222 14.03 -0.50 -0.50
N VAL A 223 15.04 -0.14 0.29
CA VAL A 223 16.44 -0.14 -0.16
C VAL A 223 17.14 -1.49 0.03
N ASP A 224 16.53 -2.45 0.71
CA ASP A 224 17.09 -3.78 0.93
C ASP A 224 16.92 -4.67 -0.31
N LYS A 225 15.89 -4.41 -1.10
CA LYS A 225 15.60 -5.11 -2.35
C LYS A 225 15.51 -4.11 -3.49
N LEU A 226 16.58 -4.04 -4.28
CA LEU A 226 16.68 -3.19 -5.45
C LEU A 226 16.40 -3.96 -6.74
N PHE A 227 16.08 -3.22 -7.79
CA PHE A 227 15.92 -3.76 -9.13
C PHE A 227 16.89 -3.05 -10.07
N LEU A 228 17.71 -3.82 -10.79
CA LEU A 228 18.42 -3.26 -11.94
C LEU A 228 17.43 -3.22 -13.11
N ARG A 229 17.05 -2.03 -13.56
CA ARG A 229 16.31 -1.83 -14.81
C ARG A 229 17.34 -1.70 -15.92
N ALA A 230 17.53 -2.79 -16.67
CA ALA A 230 18.48 -2.86 -17.77
C ALA A 230 17.75 -3.02 -19.10
N TYR A 231 18.44 -2.71 -20.19
CA TYR A 231 17.90 -2.74 -21.54
C TYR A 231 18.60 -3.78 -22.38
N ILE A 232 17.82 -4.64 -23.04
CA ILE A 232 18.30 -5.70 -23.91
C ILE A 232 17.79 -5.52 -25.33
N THR A 233 18.55 -5.99 -26.31
CA THR A 233 18.15 -5.98 -27.73
C THR A 233 17.14 -7.10 -28.03
N SER A 234 16.45 -7.01 -29.19
CA SER A 234 15.54 -8.05 -29.68
C SER A 234 16.23 -9.42 -29.83
N GLN A 235 17.51 -9.45 -30.16
CA GLN A 235 18.30 -10.70 -30.26
C GLN A 235 18.55 -11.33 -28.89
N GLN A 236 18.84 -10.50 -27.88
CA GLN A 236 19.06 -10.96 -26.50
C GLN A 236 17.76 -11.42 -25.83
N LEU A 237 16.60 -10.83 -26.19
CA LEU A 237 15.30 -11.19 -25.67
C LEU A 237 14.99 -12.70 -25.83
N GLN A 238 15.47 -13.33 -26.91
CA GLN A 238 15.26 -14.76 -27.12
C GLN A 238 16.00 -15.63 -26.10
N LYS A 239 17.07 -15.13 -25.51
CA LYS A 239 17.95 -15.84 -24.55
C LYS A 239 17.61 -15.60 -23.09
N VAL A 240 16.82 -14.54 -22.78
CA VAL A 240 16.46 -14.16 -21.42
C VAL A 240 15.10 -14.76 -21.04
N ARG A 241 15.01 -15.33 -19.85
CA ARG A 241 13.79 -15.94 -19.31
C ARG A 241 13.43 -15.35 -17.96
N LEU A 242 12.13 -15.27 -17.71
CA LEU A 242 11.60 -14.92 -16.37
C LEU A 242 12.09 -15.97 -15.35
N GLY A 243 12.58 -15.52 -14.17
CA GLY A 243 13.13 -16.39 -13.15
C GLY A 243 14.58 -16.80 -13.37
N GLN A 244 15.23 -16.40 -14.48
CA GLN A 244 16.62 -16.70 -14.77
C GLN A 244 17.53 -16.04 -13.73
N ARG A 245 18.48 -16.83 -13.19
CA ARG A 245 19.57 -16.32 -12.36
C ARG A 245 20.63 -15.67 -13.22
N VAL A 246 21.10 -14.51 -12.81
CA VAL A 246 22.06 -13.69 -13.55
C VAL A 246 23.08 -13.08 -12.59
N THR A 247 24.21 -12.64 -13.11
CA THR A 247 25.19 -11.89 -12.32
C THR A 247 25.06 -10.40 -12.65
N VAL A 248 24.77 -9.60 -11.63
CA VAL A 248 24.68 -8.14 -11.73
C VAL A 248 25.94 -7.53 -11.17
N TYR A 249 26.45 -6.51 -11.82
CA TYR A 249 27.62 -5.74 -11.40
C TYR A 249 27.19 -4.30 -11.11
N ALA A 250 27.44 -3.82 -9.90
CA ALA A 250 27.23 -2.43 -9.55
C ALA A 250 28.49 -1.62 -9.87
N ASP A 251 28.32 -0.50 -10.56
CA ASP A 251 29.42 0.39 -10.94
C ASP A 251 29.64 1.45 -9.86
N TYR A 252 30.75 1.36 -9.16
CA TYR A 252 31.17 2.31 -8.13
C TYR A 252 32.06 3.43 -8.67
N GLY A 253 32.21 3.53 -9.98
CA GLY A 253 33.14 4.43 -10.65
C GLY A 253 34.53 3.82 -10.89
N GLY A 254 35.16 4.23 -11.99
CA GLY A 254 36.47 3.72 -12.43
C GLY A 254 36.41 2.25 -12.82
N LYS A 255 37.39 1.45 -12.32
CA LYS A 255 37.49 0.01 -12.62
C LYS A 255 36.89 -0.90 -11.55
N GLN A 256 36.35 -0.33 -10.47
CA GLN A 256 35.80 -1.10 -9.34
C GLN A 256 34.35 -1.50 -9.61
N ARG A 257 34.11 -2.82 -9.71
CA ARG A 257 32.80 -3.42 -9.86
C ARG A 257 32.63 -4.54 -8.85
N LYS A 258 31.49 -4.53 -8.13
CA LYS A 258 31.13 -5.60 -7.22
C LYS A 258 29.99 -6.41 -7.83
N SER A 259 30.13 -7.74 -7.82
CA SER A 259 29.12 -8.64 -8.35
C SER A 259 28.08 -9.01 -7.28
N TYR A 260 26.84 -9.11 -7.72
CA TYR A 260 25.69 -9.51 -6.91
C TYR A 260 24.89 -10.57 -7.67
N PRO A 261 24.37 -11.60 -6.98
CA PRO A 261 23.41 -12.52 -7.58
C PRO A 261 22.11 -11.78 -7.84
N GLY A 262 21.56 -11.91 -9.06
CA GLY A 262 20.30 -11.34 -9.45
C GLY A 262 19.34 -12.37 -10.03
N THR A 263 18.07 -12.04 -10.08
CA THR A 263 17.04 -12.84 -10.74
C THR A 263 16.17 -11.96 -11.62
N VAL A 264 15.95 -12.36 -12.87
CA VAL A 264 15.06 -11.66 -13.80
C VAL A 264 13.63 -11.82 -13.30
N VAL A 265 12.98 -10.72 -12.91
CA VAL A 265 11.62 -10.72 -12.34
C VAL A 265 10.58 -10.12 -13.27
N TRP A 266 11.01 -9.41 -14.30
CA TRP A 266 10.12 -8.80 -15.27
C TRP A 266 10.84 -8.55 -16.60
N ILE A 267 10.10 -8.71 -17.69
CA ILE A 267 10.53 -8.42 -19.06
C ILE A 267 9.42 -7.58 -19.70
N ALA A 268 9.78 -6.46 -20.31
CA ALA A 268 8.81 -5.58 -20.96
C ALA A 268 8.12 -6.27 -22.15
N SER A 269 6.81 -6.10 -22.26
CA SER A 269 6.00 -6.58 -23.40
C SER A 269 6.03 -5.63 -24.59
N LYS A 270 6.54 -4.41 -24.40
CA LYS A 270 6.71 -3.39 -25.42
C LYS A 270 8.15 -2.94 -25.48
N SER A 271 8.63 -2.65 -26.69
CA SER A 271 9.92 -2.00 -26.87
C SER A 271 9.87 -0.56 -26.36
N GLU A 272 10.98 -0.11 -25.81
CA GLU A 272 11.25 1.28 -25.43
C GLU A 272 12.29 1.85 -26.38
N PHE A 273 12.19 3.15 -26.68
CA PHE A 273 13.28 3.83 -27.37
C PHE A 273 14.36 4.19 -26.34
N THR A 274 15.61 3.92 -26.67
CA THR A 274 16.70 4.49 -25.86
C THR A 274 16.62 6.02 -25.93
N PRO A 275 16.82 6.75 -24.85
CA PRO A 275 16.76 8.22 -24.83
C PRO A 275 17.98 8.87 -25.51
N LYS A 276 18.44 8.34 -26.64
CA LYS A 276 19.45 8.99 -27.49
C LYS A 276 18.72 9.78 -28.59
N THR A 277 19.12 11.01 -28.78
CA THR A 277 18.70 11.84 -29.92
C THR A 277 19.14 11.14 -31.20
N ILE A 278 18.18 10.61 -31.99
CA ILE A 278 18.47 9.84 -33.20
C ILE A 278 18.93 10.82 -34.27
N LEU A 279 20.17 10.66 -34.74
CA LEU A 279 20.77 11.52 -35.74
C LEU A 279 20.93 10.86 -37.13
N THR A 280 20.80 9.51 -37.24
CA THR A 280 20.97 8.81 -38.53
C THR A 280 19.98 7.65 -38.69
N ASP A 281 19.74 7.23 -39.96
CA ASP A 281 18.80 6.13 -40.30
C ASP A 281 19.27 4.75 -39.80
N ASP A 282 20.57 4.54 -39.63
CA ASP A 282 21.13 3.28 -39.10
C ASP A 282 20.90 3.10 -37.60
N GLU A 283 20.68 4.18 -36.84
CA GLU A 283 20.42 4.14 -35.41
C GLU A 283 18.96 3.84 -35.04
N ARG A 284 18.04 3.77 -36.03
CA ARG A 284 16.63 3.36 -35.84
C ARG A 284 16.45 1.87 -35.55
N ALA A 285 17.48 1.07 -35.69
CA ALA A 285 17.36 -0.39 -35.68
C ALA A 285 17.35 -1.03 -34.29
N ASP A 286 17.70 -0.32 -33.23
CA ASP A 286 17.82 -0.93 -31.91
C ASP A 286 16.62 -0.64 -31.00
N LEU A 287 15.50 -1.30 -31.33
CA LEU A 287 14.41 -1.49 -30.36
C LEU A 287 14.97 -2.27 -29.16
N VAL A 288 14.90 -1.65 -27.98
CA VAL A 288 15.35 -2.27 -26.75
C VAL A 288 14.14 -2.63 -25.88
N TYR A 289 14.29 -3.68 -25.11
CA TYR A 289 13.29 -4.13 -24.14
C TYR A 289 13.85 -3.96 -22.76
N ALA A 290 13.08 -3.30 -21.89
CA ALA A 290 13.46 -3.17 -20.49
C ALA A 290 13.26 -4.52 -19.76
N ILE A 291 14.20 -4.86 -18.90
CA ILE A 291 14.10 -5.99 -17.98
C ILE A 291 14.32 -5.47 -16.56
N LYS A 292 13.69 -6.10 -15.55
CA LYS A 292 14.01 -5.87 -14.15
C LYS A 292 14.65 -7.10 -13.55
N VAL A 293 15.82 -6.90 -12.97
CA VAL A 293 16.57 -7.92 -12.26
C VAL A 293 16.57 -7.59 -10.77
N ALA A 294 15.93 -8.43 -9.97
CA ALA A 294 15.90 -8.25 -8.52
C ALA A 294 17.27 -8.60 -7.92
N VAL A 295 17.76 -7.72 -7.06
CA VAL A 295 19.05 -7.83 -6.38
C VAL A 295 18.87 -7.54 -4.90
N LYS A 296 19.40 -8.40 -4.03
CA LYS A 296 19.47 -8.12 -2.59
C LYS A 296 20.62 -7.14 -2.34
N ASN A 297 20.32 -5.99 -1.77
CA ASN A 297 21.29 -4.96 -1.44
C ASN A 297 21.99 -5.27 -0.12
N ASP A 298 23.26 -4.98 -0.05
CA ASP A 298 24.09 -5.04 1.16
C ASP A 298 24.34 -3.65 1.78
N GLY A 299 23.57 -2.62 1.32
CA GLY A 299 23.69 -1.23 1.73
C GLY A 299 24.62 -0.39 0.86
N ASN A 300 25.41 -1.02 -0.02
CA ASN A 300 26.38 -0.32 -0.87
C ASN A 300 25.75 0.21 -2.16
N ILE A 301 24.75 -0.48 -2.73
CA ILE A 301 24.06 -0.03 -3.94
C ILE A 301 23.11 1.10 -3.57
N LYS A 302 23.13 2.18 -4.35
CA LYS A 302 22.22 3.32 -4.21
C LYS A 302 21.26 3.39 -5.40
N ILE A 303 20.07 3.93 -5.17
CA ILE A 303 19.09 4.22 -6.23
C ILE A 303 19.75 5.18 -7.23
N GLY A 304 19.56 4.91 -8.54
CA GLY A 304 20.14 5.70 -9.61
C GLY A 304 21.58 5.33 -9.99
N MET A 305 22.27 4.45 -9.23
CA MET A 305 23.58 3.93 -9.64
C MET A 305 23.46 3.13 -10.94
N TYR A 306 24.50 3.19 -11.75
CA TYR A 306 24.63 2.33 -12.94
C TYR A 306 24.96 0.89 -12.55
N GLY A 307 24.44 -0.02 -13.32
CA GLY A 307 24.72 -1.44 -13.18
C GLY A 307 24.72 -2.15 -14.52
N GLU A 308 25.37 -3.29 -14.53
CA GLU A 308 25.53 -4.14 -15.70
C GLU A 308 25.11 -5.56 -15.36
N VAL A 309 24.66 -6.32 -16.35
CA VAL A 309 24.22 -7.70 -16.13
C VAL A 309 24.83 -8.63 -17.17
N ASN A 310 25.23 -9.82 -16.69
CA ASN A 310 25.59 -10.97 -17.52
C ASN A 310 24.56 -12.08 -17.33
N PHE A 311 24.05 -12.61 -18.44
CA PHE A 311 23.02 -13.67 -18.46
C PHE A 311 23.60 -15.08 -18.36
N ARG A 312 24.91 -15.18 -18.17
CA ARG A 312 25.64 -16.46 -18.04
C ARG A 312 25.82 -16.83 -16.59
#